data_ea9e5cb963ca28cedde14bb866eb2bc5
#
_entry.id   ea9e5cb963ca28cedde14bb866eb2bc5
#
_cell.length_a   1.000
_cell.length_b   1.000
_cell.length_c   1.000
_cell.angle_alpha   90.00
_cell.angle_beta   90.00
_cell.angle_gamma   90.00
#
_symmetry.space_group_name_H-M   'P 1'
#
loop_
_entity.id
_entity.type
_entity.pdbx_description
1 polymer ?
#
loop_
_entity_poly.entity_id
_entity_poly.type
_entity_poly.pdbx_seq_one_letter_code
_entity_poly.pdbx_strand_id
1 'polypeptide(L)'
;MEQTEKQVLISVIVPIYNTVEYLPRCVDSIRRQTYRNLEIILVDDGSTDNSGAMAEKFALEDKRVKAFHKENGGSSSARNLGIEKASGDFIGFVDSDDYIEPEMYERLLFAALSENLMMVQCSRDEIDEQGNRMENVCTPPEEAILMEDENFMRELLMHRGDCSFCTKLTKASLLKNHHFPEGELNEDFRLLTELLAEIPAVMILPQQDYHVFYRYGSNTRTRNKDEFPKVFTDIVNNADRVEKLVLENYPSLTQEARRFALFQRLDYMLHIPISMMNKKNVFYVQVCDYLKKHRKDIRKNPYLTKKNKQYLMLFSVAPAFARKAHARLKKLR
;
A
#
# COMPACT_ATOMS: atom_id res chain seq x y z
N MET A 1 -11.01 -45.25 -1.85
CA MET A 1 -10.81 -44.19 -0.84
C MET A 1 -10.65 -42.91 -1.66
N GLU A 2 -11.71 -42.15 -1.85
CA GLU A 2 -11.63 -40.80 -2.42
C GLU A 2 -10.78 -39.97 -1.49
N GLN A 3 -9.61 -39.56 -1.97
CA GLN A 3 -8.90 -38.43 -1.36
C GLN A 3 -9.80 -37.21 -1.57
N THR A 4 -10.53 -36.81 -0.55
CA THR A 4 -11.14 -35.47 -0.51
C THR A 4 -10.00 -34.50 -0.69
N GLU A 5 -9.84 -33.94 -1.89
CA GLU A 5 -8.92 -32.83 -2.13
C GLU A 5 -9.24 -31.77 -1.09
N LYS A 6 -8.25 -31.45 -0.25
CA LYS A 6 -8.40 -30.44 0.79
C LYS A 6 -8.74 -29.12 0.11
N GLN A 7 -9.97 -28.66 0.25
CA GLN A 7 -10.38 -27.37 -0.32
C GLN A 7 -9.52 -26.25 0.26
N VAL A 8 -8.93 -25.43 -0.59
CA VAL A 8 -8.07 -24.31 -0.21
C VAL A 8 -8.83 -23.36 0.73
N LEU A 9 -8.26 -23.01 1.86
CA LEU A 9 -8.84 -22.04 2.79
C LEU A 9 -8.23 -20.66 2.56
N ILE A 10 -9.06 -19.62 2.48
CA ILE A 10 -8.62 -18.23 2.41
C ILE A 10 -8.93 -17.55 3.74
N SER A 11 -7.92 -16.91 4.35
CA SER A 11 -8.08 -16.02 5.49
C SER A 11 -8.23 -14.58 5.00
N VAL A 12 -9.36 -13.95 5.31
CA VAL A 12 -9.61 -12.54 4.99
C VAL A 12 -9.45 -11.72 6.26
N ILE A 13 -8.44 -10.85 6.30
CA ILE A 13 -8.08 -10.05 7.46
C ILE A 13 -8.65 -8.64 7.30
N VAL A 14 -9.38 -8.17 8.31
CA VAL A 14 -9.99 -6.84 8.35
C VAL A 14 -9.46 -6.08 9.57
N PRO A 15 -8.52 -5.12 9.40
CA PRO A 15 -8.10 -4.22 10.46
C PRO A 15 -9.22 -3.20 10.74
N ILE A 16 -9.60 -3.03 12.01
CA ILE A 16 -10.72 -2.18 12.42
C ILE A 16 -10.22 -1.12 13.38
N TYR A 17 -10.53 0.15 13.12
CA TYR A 17 -10.35 1.25 14.07
C TYR A 17 -11.34 2.38 13.80
N ASN A 18 -12.32 2.54 14.69
CA ASN A 18 -13.34 3.60 14.63
C ASN A 18 -14.06 3.68 13.28
N THR A 19 -14.63 2.55 12.83
CA THR A 19 -15.32 2.40 11.52
C THR A 19 -16.71 1.83 11.64
N VAL A 20 -17.39 2.02 12.77
CA VAL A 20 -18.71 1.43 13.09
C VAL A 20 -19.76 1.66 11.98
N GLU A 21 -19.72 2.78 11.28
CA GLU A 21 -20.69 3.12 10.20
C GLU A 21 -20.45 2.29 8.93
N TYR A 22 -19.20 1.91 8.65
CA TYR A 22 -18.79 1.26 7.40
C TYR A 22 -18.63 -0.25 7.55
N LEU A 23 -18.25 -0.70 8.74
CA LEU A 23 -17.94 -2.10 9.05
C LEU A 23 -19.05 -3.09 8.62
N PRO A 24 -20.37 -2.79 8.75
CA PRO A 24 -21.40 -3.71 8.27
C PRO A 24 -21.32 -3.97 6.75
N ARG A 25 -21.13 -2.93 5.94
CA ARG A 25 -20.98 -3.08 4.49
C ARG A 25 -19.74 -3.89 4.13
N CYS A 26 -18.62 -3.61 4.77
CA CYS A 26 -17.36 -4.34 4.59
C CYS A 26 -17.55 -5.84 4.89
N VAL A 27 -17.97 -6.19 6.09
CA VAL A 27 -18.11 -7.59 6.53
C VAL A 27 -19.15 -8.33 5.70
N ASP A 28 -20.28 -7.69 5.37
CA ASP A 28 -21.31 -8.30 4.53
C ASP A 28 -20.82 -8.58 3.10
N SER A 29 -19.96 -7.72 2.53
CA SER A 29 -19.37 -7.99 1.21
C SER A 29 -18.47 -9.22 1.22
N ILE A 30 -17.72 -9.45 2.31
CA ILE A 30 -16.89 -10.64 2.49
C ILE A 30 -17.75 -11.88 2.75
N ARG A 31 -18.79 -11.79 3.58
CA ARG A 31 -19.72 -12.90 3.87
C ARG A 31 -20.47 -13.39 2.64
N ARG A 32 -20.70 -12.49 1.66
CA ARG A 32 -21.41 -12.78 0.38
C ARG A 32 -20.51 -13.33 -0.71
N GLN A 33 -19.20 -13.49 -0.49
CA GLN A 33 -18.31 -14.06 -1.50
C GLN A 33 -18.83 -15.39 -2.05
N THR A 34 -18.71 -15.60 -3.37
CA THR A 34 -19.09 -16.86 -4.04
C THR A 34 -18.22 -18.01 -3.58
N TYR A 35 -16.93 -17.76 -3.36
CA TYR A 35 -16.03 -18.71 -2.72
C TYR A 35 -16.35 -18.83 -1.23
N ARG A 36 -16.77 -20.00 -0.76
CA ARG A 36 -17.32 -20.19 0.60
C ARG A 36 -16.32 -20.64 1.63
N ASN A 37 -15.21 -21.26 1.25
CA ASN A 37 -14.20 -21.75 2.19
C ASN A 37 -13.30 -20.61 2.66
N LEU A 38 -13.89 -19.68 3.42
CA LEU A 38 -13.24 -18.50 4.00
C LEU A 38 -13.26 -18.58 5.53
N GLU A 39 -12.21 -18.06 6.15
CA GLU A 39 -12.26 -17.52 7.51
C GLU A 39 -12.10 -16.01 7.46
N ILE A 40 -12.85 -15.28 8.28
CA ILE A 40 -12.87 -13.82 8.33
C ILE A 40 -12.32 -13.39 9.68
N ILE A 41 -11.19 -12.71 9.67
CA ILE A 41 -10.45 -12.33 10.87
C ILE A 41 -10.61 -10.83 11.08
N LEU A 42 -11.48 -10.45 11.99
CA LEU A 42 -11.73 -9.06 12.38
C LEU A 42 -10.77 -8.70 13.51
N VAL A 43 -9.91 -7.70 13.29
CA VAL A 43 -8.94 -7.26 14.30
C VAL A 43 -9.24 -5.84 14.71
N ASP A 44 -9.87 -5.67 15.87
CA ASP A 44 -10.13 -4.37 16.47
C ASP A 44 -8.87 -3.81 17.14
N ASP A 45 -8.33 -2.76 16.57
CA ASP A 45 -7.11 -2.08 17.00
C ASP A 45 -7.40 -1.01 18.08
N GLY A 46 -8.20 -1.39 19.11
CA GLY A 46 -8.51 -0.53 20.23
C GLY A 46 -9.49 0.60 19.88
N SER A 47 -10.55 0.29 19.13
CA SER A 47 -11.59 1.27 18.80
C SER A 47 -12.24 1.88 20.04
N THR A 48 -12.55 3.17 19.96
CA THR A 48 -13.24 3.92 21.02
C THR A 48 -14.75 4.10 20.73
N ASP A 49 -15.18 3.71 19.54
CA ASP A 49 -16.58 3.61 19.15
C ASP A 49 -17.12 2.17 19.29
N ASN A 50 -18.30 1.89 18.77
CA ASN A 50 -18.92 0.56 18.86
C ASN A 50 -18.36 -0.47 17.84
N SER A 51 -17.26 -0.20 17.14
CA SER A 51 -16.69 -1.12 16.15
C SER A 51 -16.30 -2.46 16.74
N GLY A 52 -15.65 -2.48 17.92
CA GLY A 52 -15.26 -3.70 18.61
C GLY A 52 -16.48 -4.57 19.00
N ALA A 53 -17.51 -3.97 19.59
CA ALA A 53 -18.76 -4.68 19.93
C ALA A 53 -19.48 -5.23 18.68
N MET A 54 -19.39 -4.52 17.55
CA MET A 54 -19.94 -4.97 16.28
C MET A 54 -19.15 -6.15 15.71
N ALA A 55 -17.83 -6.16 15.84
CA ALA A 55 -16.99 -7.30 15.41
C ALA A 55 -17.37 -8.58 16.19
N GLU A 56 -17.57 -8.49 17.50
CA GLU A 56 -18.06 -9.60 18.33
C GLU A 56 -19.45 -10.10 17.88
N LYS A 57 -20.36 -9.18 17.55
CA LYS A 57 -21.67 -9.55 17.04
C LYS A 57 -21.56 -10.35 15.73
N PHE A 58 -20.72 -9.95 14.79
CA PHE A 58 -20.50 -10.70 13.55
C PHE A 58 -19.92 -12.09 13.81
N ALA A 59 -19.01 -12.23 14.79
CA ALA A 59 -18.47 -13.54 15.19
C ALA A 59 -19.52 -14.48 15.79
N LEU A 60 -20.55 -13.93 16.47
CA LEU A 60 -21.69 -14.71 16.96
C LEU A 60 -22.66 -15.13 15.83
N GLU A 61 -22.80 -14.33 14.80
CA GLU A 61 -23.74 -14.56 13.68
C GLU A 61 -23.20 -15.52 12.62
N ASP A 62 -21.88 -15.55 12.37
CA ASP A 62 -21.27 -16.37 11.33
C ASP A 62 -20.03 -17.09 11.86
N LYS A 63 -20.07 -18.42 11.90
CA LYS A 63 -18.98 -19.27 12.40
C LYS A 63 -17.64 -19.11 11.67
N ARG A 64 -17.64 -18.51 10.48
CA ARG A 64 -16.43 -18.20 9.72
C ARG A 64 -15.73 -16.95 10.23
N VAL A 65 -16.44 -16.11 11.01
CA VAL A 65 -15.94 -14.83 11.54
C VAL A 65 -15.31 -15.07 12.91
N LYS A 66 -14.12 -14.53 13.09
CA LYS A 66 -13.40 -14.51 14.38
C LYS A 66 -13.04 -13.06 14.71
N ALA A 67 -13.35 -12.60 15.91
CA ALA A 67 -13.00 -11.26 16.37
C ALA A 67 -11.81 -11.32 17.35
N PHE A 68 -10.87 -10.40 17.19
CA PHE A 68 -9.72 -10.21 18.07
C PHE A 68 -9.59 -8.74 18.45
N HIS A 69 -9.19 -8.46 19.68
CA HIS A 69 -9.00 -7.11 20.18
C HIS A 69 -7.56 -6.91 20.64
N LYS A 70 -7.03 -5.71 20.44
CA LYS A 70 -5.72 -5.32 20.92
C LYS A 70 -5.68 -3.83 21.26
N GLU A 71 -4.68 -3.41 22.01
CA GLU A 71 -4.38 -1.98 22.17
C GLU A 71 -3.99 -1.36 20.83
N ASN A 72 -4.37 -0.09 20.63
CA ASN A 72 -4.11 0.61 19.37
C ASN A 72 -2.60 0.63 19.04
N GLY A 73 -2.25 0.07 17.91
CA GLY A 73 -0.89 -0.01 17.36
C GLY A 73 -0.82 0.38 15.88
N GLY A 74 -1.95 0.76 15.27
CA GLY A 74 -2.07 1.11 13.86
C GLY A 74 -2.34 -0.09 12.94
N SER A 75 -2.67 0.22 11.67
CA SER A 75 -3.09 -0.76 10.66
C SER A 75 -2.09 -1.90 10.47
N SER A 76 -0.80 -1.62 10.42
CA SER A 76 0.27 -2.63 10.33
C SER A 76 0.20 -3.65 11.48
N SER A 77 0.06 -3.16 12.71
CA SER A 77 0.00 -4.01 13.90
C SER A 77 -1.26 -4.88 13.92
N ALA A 78 -2.41 -4.34 13.49
CA ALA A 78 -3.64 -5.10 13.36
C ALA A 78 -3.54 -6.16 12.24
N ARG A 79 -2.99 -5.82 11.07
CA ARG A 79 -2.74 -6.78 9.98
C ARG A 79 -1.78 -7.89 10.40
N ASN A 80 -0.70 -7.57 11.13
CA ASN A 80 0.27 -8.55 11.64
C ASN A 80 -0.40 -9.54 12.60
N LEU A 81 -1.23 -9.07 13.55
CA LEU A 81 -2.01 -9.96 14.42
C LEU A 81 -2.96 -10.84 13.60
N GLY A 82 -3.61 -10.29 12.57
CA GLY A 82 -4.45 -11.05 11.65
C GLY A 82 -3.68 -12.16 10.94
N ILE A 83 -2.47 -11.90 10.45
CA ILE A 83 -1.57 -12.88 9.82
C ILE A 83 -1.20 -14.00 10.83
N GLU A 84 -0.90 -13.64 12.08
CA GLU A 84 -0.60 -14.61 13.14
C GLU A 84 -1.79 -15.56 13.42
N LYS A 85 -3.02 -15.03 13.39
CA LYS A 85 -4.25 -15.79 13.64
C LYS A 85 -4.78 -16.53 12.41
N ALA A 86 -4.25 -16.25 11.23
CA ALA A 86 -4.65 -16.87 9.98
C ALA A 86 -4.25 -18.35 9.90
N SER A 87 -5.21 -19.20 9.51
CA SER A 87 -5.03 -20.63 9.28
C SER A 87 -5.15 -21.04 7.81
N GLY A 88 -5.51 -20.09 6.93
CA GLY A 88 -5.70 -20.29 5.51
C GLY A 88 -4.41 -20.58 4.73
N ASP A 89 -4.59 -21.15 3.56
CA ASP A 89 -3.51 -21.41 2.59
C ASP A 89 -3.11 -20.12 1.86
N PHE A 90 -4.09 -19.18 1.72
CA PHE A 90 -3.92 -17.83 1.20
C PHE A 90 -4.49 -16.79 2.15
N ILE A 91 -3.99 -15.56 2.06
CA ILE A 91 -4.41 -14.41 2.86
C ILE A 91 -4.80 -13.27 1.92
N GLY A 92 -5.96 -12.67 2.18
CA GLY A 92 -6.41 -11.39 1.61
C GLY A 92 -6.67 -10.38 2.72
N PHE A 93 -6.71 -9.10 2.37
CA PHE A 93 -7.00 -8.00 3.29
C PHE A 93 -8.15 -7.17 2.75
N VAL A 94 -8.98 -6.65 3.64
CA VAL A 94 -10.03 -5.67 3.30
C VAL A 94 -10.03 -4.60 4.39
N ASP A 95 -9.86 -3.34 4.02
CA ASP A 95 -9.96 -2.25 4.97
C ASP A 95 -11.42 -2.07 5.43
N SER A 96 -11.64 -1.80 6.70
CA SER A 96 -12.97 -1.86 7.34
C SER A 96 -13.97 -0.80 6.85
N ASP A 97 -13.53 0.18 6.08
CA ASP A 97 -14.36 1.19 5.41
C ASP A 97 -14.61 0.90 3.91
N ASP A 98 -13.95 -0.11 3.34
CA ASP A 98 -14.07 -0.53 1.94
C ASP A 98 -15.06 -1.69 1.77
N TYR A 99 -15.26 -2.14 0.53
CA TYR A 99 -16.06 -3.33 0.20
C TYR A 99 -15.58 -3.98 -1.10
N ILE A 100 -16.01 -5.23 -1.32
CA ILE A 100 -15.54 -6.07 -2.43
C ILE A 100 -16.70 -6.69 -3.21
N GLU A 101 -16.46 -6.96 -4.51
CA GLU A 101 -17.41 -7.67 -5.37
C GLU A 101 -17.55 -9.15 -4.97
N PRO A 102 -18.71 -9.77 -5.16
CA PRO A 102 -18.98 -11.14 -4.69
C PRO A 102 -18.05 -12.20 -5.24
N GLU A 103 -17.49 -12.05 -6.42
CA GLU A 103 -16.64 -13.03 -7.09
C GLU A 103 -15.13 -12.77 -6.93
N MET A 104 -14.73 -11.74 -6.16
CA MET A 104 -13.32 -11.33 -6.05
C MET A 104 -12.41 -12.49 -5.65
N TYR A 105 -12.66 -13.14 -4.54
CA TYR A 105 -11.78 -14.21 -4.05
C TYR A 105 -11.88 -15.49 -4.90
N GLU A 106 -13.00 -15.77 -5.54
CA GLU A 106 -13.12 -16.88 -6.49
C GLU A 106 -12.22 -16.67 -7.71
N ARG A 107 -12.23 -15.45 -8.31
CA ARG A 107 -11.39 -15.09 -9.45
C ARG A 107 -9.91 -15.09 -9.10
N LEU A 108 -9.56 -14.47 -7.97
CA LEU A 108 -8.18 -14.43 -7.52
C LEU A 108 -7.62 -15.81 -7.22
N LEU A 109 -8.38 -16.67 -6.54
CA LEU A 109 -7.96 -18.03 -6.23
C LEU A 109 -7.85 -18.88 -7.49
N PHE A 110 -8.83 -18.78 -8.41
CA PHE A 110 -8.76 -19.50 -9.68
C PHE A 110 -7.48 -19.16 -10.45
N ALA A 111 -7.14 -17.88 -10.58
CA ALA A 111 -5.92 -17.43 -11.24
C ALA A 111 -4.65 -17.90 -10.51
N ALA A 112 -4.64 -17.85 -9.16
CA ALA A 112 -3.52 -18.33 -8.37
C ALA A 112 -3.23 -19.82 -8.57
N LEU A 113 -4.29 -20.64 -8.59
CA LEU A 113 -4.17 -22.11 -8.75
C LEU A 113 -3.84 -22.51 -10.18
N SER A 114 -4.48 -21.86 -11.19
CA SER A 114 -4.26 -22.18 -12.62
C SER A 114 -2.82 -21.96 -13.05
N GLU A 115 -2.17 -20.93 -12.55
CA GLU A 115 -0.81 -20.55 -12.92
C GLU A 115 0.22 -20.89 -11.81
N ASN A 116 -0.22 -21.56 -10.74
CA ASN A 116 0.63 -21.90 -9.58
C ASN A 116 1.36 -20.68 -9.00
N LEU A 117 0.63 -19.57 -8.79
CA LEU A 117 1.19 -18.31 -8.34
C LEU A 117 1.09 -18.15 -6.81
N MET A 118 2.05 -17.41 -6.27
CA MET A 118 2.06 -17.05 -4.85
C MET A 118 1.32 -15.74 -4.57
N MET A 119 1.09 -14.92 -5.60
CA MET A 119 0.37 -13.65 -5.50
C MET A 119 -0.42 -13.37 -6.77
N VAL A 120 -1.68 -12.96 -6.60
CA VAL A 120 -2.57 -12.49 -7.67
C VAL A 120 -3.21 -11.19 -7.21
N GLN A 121 -3.45 -10.27 -8.13
CA GLN A 121 -4.03 -8.96 -7.86
C GLN A 121 -5.24 -8.73 -8.74
N CYS A 122 -6.35 -8.21 -8.17
CA CYS A 122 -7.43 -7.58 -8.94
C CYS A 122 -7.18 -6.09 -9.14
N SER A 123 -7.94 -5.46 -10.01
CA SER A 123 -7.99 -4.01 -10.11
C SER A 123 -8.95 -3.42 -9.07
N ARG A 124 -8.89 -2.10 -8.86
CA ARG A 124 -9.75 -1.37 -7.94
C ARG A 124 -10.29 -0.10 -8.55
N ASP A 125 -11.36 0.41 -7.97
CA ASP A 125 -11.81 1.78 -8.16
C ASP A 125 -11.90 2.53 -6.83
N GLU A 126 -12.09 3.83 -6.91
CA GLU A 126 -12.34 4.69 -5.75
C GLU A 126 -13.72 5.31 -5.89
N ILE A 127 -14.49 5.29 -4.79
CA ILE A 127 -15.88 5.74 -4.74
C ILE A 127 -16.00 6.80 -3.66
N ASP A 128 -16.57 7.97 -4.00
CA ASP A 128 -16.80 9.06 -3.06
C ASP A 128 -18.04 8.79 -2.16
N GLU A 129 -18.26 9.67 -1.16
CA GLU A 129 -19.40 9.57 -0.24
C GLU A 129 -20.76 9.68 -0.95
N GLN A 130 -20.80 10.20 -2.16
CA GLN A 130 -22.00 10.32 -3.00
C GLN A 130 -22.23 9.09 -3.90
N GLY A 131 -21.31 8.12 -3.89
CA GLY A 131 -21.36 6.91 -4.71
C GLY A 131 -20.82 7.10 -6.14
N ASN A 132 -20.16 8.22 -6.43
CA ASN A 132 -19.57 8.43 -7.75
C ASN A 132 -18.18 7.81 -7.83
N ARG A 133 -17.86 7.19 -8.98
CA ARG A 133 -16.50 6.72 -9.27
C ARG A 133 -15.56 7.90 -9.47
N MET A 134 -14.42 7.83 -8.82
CA MET A 134 -13.32 8.79 -8.96
C MET A 134 -12.36 8.35 -10.07
N GLU A 135 -11.38 9.21 -10.41
CA GLU A 135 -10.30 8.84 -11.33
C GLU A 135 -9.47 7.69 -10.74
N ASN A 136 -9.22 6.66 -11.54
CA ASN A 136 -8.44 5.50 -11.11
C ASN A 136 -7.01 5.90 -10.74
N VAL A 137 -6.54 5.47 -9.57
CA VAL A 137 -5.13 5.63 -9.16
C VAL A 137 -4.20 4.78 -10.04
N CYS A 138 -4.63 3.56 -10.36
CA CYS A 138 -3.96 2.67 -11.31
C CYS A 138 -4.95 2.29 -12.40
N THR A 139 -4.53 2.39 -13.66
CA THR A 139 -5.37 1.99 -14.80
C THR A 139 -5.48 0.47 -14.85
N PRO A 140 -6.71 -0.10 -14.81
CA PRO A 140 -6.89 -1.53 -15.01
C PRO A 140 -6.36 -1.97 -16.37
N PRO A 141 -5.74 -3.15 -16.50
CA PRO A 141 -5.39 -3.70 -17.81
C PRO A 141 -6.66 -4.10 -18.59
N GLU A 142 -6.57 -4.20 -19.92
CA GLU A 142 -7.70 -4.64 -20.76
C GLU A 142 -8.00 -6.14 -20.58
N GLU A 143 -6.95 -6.94 -20.34
CA GLU A 143 -7.01 -8.38 -20.09
C GLU A 143 -6.07 -8.76 -18.94
N ALA A 144 -6.17 -10.00 -18.44
CA ALA A 144 -5.31 -10.51 -17.39
C ALA A 144 -3.85 -10.55 -17.86
N ILE A 145 -2.93 -10.00 -17.03
CA ILE A 145 -1.50 -9.91 -17.34
C ILE A 145 -0.71 -10.70 -16.31
N LEU A 146 0.03 -11.71 -16.77
CA LEU A 146 1.10 -12.31 -15.96
C LEU A 146 2.34 -11.43 -16.07
N MET A 147 2.69 -10.74 -14.99
CA MET A 147 3.80 -9.82 -14.94
C MET A 147 4.93 -10.39 -14.10
N GLU A 148 6.11 -10.58 -14.72
CA GLU A 148 7.32 -10.97 -14.02
C GLU A 148 7.66 -9.96 -12.91
N ASP A 149 8.28 -10.43 -11.84
CA ASP A 149 8.63 -9.65 -10.64
C ASP A 149 9.43 -8.38 -10.98
N GLU A 150 10.42 -8.46 -11.86
CA GLU A 150 11.22 -7.32 -12.31
C GLU A 150 10.34 -6.25 -13.02
N ASN A 151 9.40 -6.68 -13.86
CA ASN A 151 8.50 -5.77 -14.55
C ASN A 151 7.51 -5.13 -13.57
N PHE A 152 7.00 -5.88 -12.60
CA PHE A 152 6.13 -5.31 -11.57
C PHE A 152 6.90 -4.35 -10.65
N MET A 153 8.13 -4.68 -10.27
CA MET A 153 9.01 -3.76 -9.54
C MET A 153 9.22 -2.46 -10.32
N ARG A 154 9.44 -2.53 -11.63
CA ARG A 154 9.55 -1.35 -12.49
C ARG A 154 8.30 -0.49 -12.45
N GLU A 155 7.10 -1.08 -12.54
CA GLU A 155 5.84 -0.34 -12.47
C GLU A 155 5.65 0.36 -11.12
N LEU A 156 6.01 -0.29 -10.02
CA LEU A 156 6.00 0.31 -8.68
C LEU A 156 6.97 1.50 -8.57
N LEU A 157 8.22 1.33 -9.04
CA LEU A 157 9.24 2.39 -9.04
C LEU A 157 8.85 3.60 -9.91
N MET A 158 8.03 3.36 -10.92
CA MET A 158 7.50 4.38 -11.82
C MET A 158 6.18 5.00 -11.34
N HIS A 159 5.62 4.56 -10.20
CA HIS A 159 4.31 4.95 -9.65
C HIS A 159 3.14 4.62 -10.61
N ARG A 160 3.16 3.44 -11.20
CA ARG A 160 2.11 2.92 -12.09
C ARG A 160 1.51 1.61 -11.58
N GLY A 161 2.23 0.89 -10.72
CA GLY A 161 1.76 -0.33 -10.08
C GLY A 161 0.94 -0.05 -8.81
N ASP A 162 -0.03 -0.90 -8.52
CA ASP A 162 -0.79 -0.86 -7.27
C ASP A 162 -0.03 -1.60 -6.16
N CYS A 163 0.33 -0.88 -5.11
CA CYS A 163 1.04 -1.45 -3.96
C CYS A 163 0.11 -1.96 -2.85
N SER A 164 -1.20 -1.70 -2.92
CA SER A 164 -2.15 -2.10 -1.87
C SER A 164 -2.25 -3.62 -1.72
N PHE A 165 -2.18 -4.12 -0.48
CA PHE A 165 -2.45 -5.54 -0.20
C PHE A 165 -3.94 -5.88 -0.26
N CYS A 166 -4.82 -4.89 -0.18
CA CYS A 166 -6.26 -5.11 -0.22
C CYS A 166 -6.75 -5.61 -1.59
N THR A 167 -6.01 -5.33 -2.66
CA THR A 167 -6.30 -5.85 -4.00
C THR A 167 -5.69 -7.23 -4.26
N LYS A 168 -4.96 -7.81 -3.30
CA LYS A 168 -4.15 -9.01 -3.52
C LYS A 168 -4.64 -10.21 -2.73
N LEU A 169 -4.50 -11.38 -3.34
CA LEU A 169 -4.54 -12.67 -2.68
C LEU A 169 -3.11 -13.23 -2.67
N THR A 170 -2.56 -13.42 -1.48
CA THR A 170 -1.16 -13.79 -1.28
C THR A 170 -1.07 -15.13 -0.55
N LYS A 171 -0.17 -16.02 -0.98
CA LYS A 171 0.07 -17.30 -0.31
C LYS A 171 0.51 -17.08 1.14
N ALA A 172 -0.13 -17.76 2.08
CA ALA A 172 0.09 -17.53 3.51
C ALA A 172 1.54 -17.79 3.94
N SER A 173 2.23 -18.75 3.31
CA SER A 173 3.65 -19.05 3.59
C SER A 173 4.57 -17.86 3.32
N LEU A 174 4.24 -17.01 2.35
CA LEU A 174 5.02 -15.82 2.04
C LEU A 174 4.85 -14.76 3.14
N LEU A 175 3.61 -14.49 3.58
CA LEU A 175 3.32 -13.47 4.61
C LEU A 175 3.74 -13.90 6.03
N LYS A 176 3.77 -15.20 6.34
CA LYS A 176 4.18 -15.67 7.68
C LYS A 176 5.65 -15.39 8.02
N ASN A 177 6.49 -15.19 7.03
CA ASN A 177 7.90 -14.86 7.19
C ASN A 177 8.17 -13.35 7.13
N HIS A 178 7.17 -12.55 6.80
CA HIS A 178 7.26 -11.11 6.61
C HIS A 178 6.15 -10.39 7.37
N HIS A 179 6.47 -9.22 7.90
CA HIS A 179 5.53 -8.42 8.67
C HIS A 179 5.38 -7.02 8.10
N PHE A 180 4.17 -6.47 8.16
CA PHE A 180 3.98 -5.06 7.90
C PHE A 180 4.81 -4.23 8.90
N PRO A 181 5.58 -3.24 8.44
CA PRO A 181 6.37 -2.39 9.34
C PRO A 181 5.47 -1.54 10.22
N GLU A 182 5.55 -1.76 11.54
CA GLU A 182 4.76 -1.01 12.50
C GLU A 182 5.28 0.41 12.67
N GLY A 183 4.34 1.36 12.82
CA GLY A 183 4.65 2.76 13.02
C GLY A 183 5.22 3.49 11.80
N GLU A 184 5.33 2.86 10.65
CA GLU A 184 5.72 3.47 9.38
C GLU A 184 4.48 3.70 8.50
N LEU A 185 4.49 4.77 7.71
CA LEU A 185 3.50 5.01 6.67
C LEU A 185 4.02 4.51 5.32
N ASN A 186 3.12 4.13 4.41
CA ASN A 186 3.44 3.48 3.13
C ASN A 186 4.03 2.07 3.34
N GLU A 187 3.50 1.36 4.33
CA GLU A 187 3.88 0.02 4.76
C GLU A 187 3.66 -1.03 3.68
N ASP A 188 2.56 -0.90 2.93
CA ASP A 188 2.21 -1.79 1.82
C ASP A 188 3.30 -1.80 0.75
N PHE A 189 3.75 -0.60 0.33
CA PHE A 189 4.81 -0.48 -0.67
C PHE A 189 6.11 -1.14 -0.21
N ARG A 190 6.48 -0.94 1.06
CA ARG A 190 7.68 -1.55 1.62
C ARG A 190 7.60 -3.06 1.61
N LEU A 191 6.55 -3.62 2.20
CA LEU A 191 6.37 -5.06 2.29
C LEU A 191 6.29 -5.70 0.90
N LEU A 192 5.51 -5.10 -0.02
CA LEU A 192 5.37 -5.63 -1.37
C LEU A 192 6.71 -5.70 -2.11
N THR A 193 7.55 -4.67 -2.02
CA THR A 193 8.86 -4.67 -2.68
C THR A 193 9.80 -5.74 -2.12
N GLU A 194 9.71 -6.04 -0.82
CA GLU A 194 10.46 -7.13 -0.19
C GLU A 194 9.97 -8.50 -0.71
N LEU A 195 8.64 -8.71 -0.78
CA LEU A 195 8.05 -9.97 -1.25
C LEU A 195 8.29 -10.24 -2.74
N LEU A 196 8.33 -9.20 -3.57
CA LEU A 196 8.58 -9.36 -5.02
C LEU A 196 9.93 -10.02 -5.31
N ALA A 197 10.93 -9.84 -4.45
CA ALA A 197 12.23 -10.50 -4.60
C ALA A 197 12.19 -12.03 -4.34
N GLU A 198 11.06 -12.56 -3.84
CA GLU A 198 10.88 -13.97 -3.48
C GLU A 198 9.90 -14.72 -4.39
N ILE A 199 9.24 -14.02 -5.31
CA ILE A 199 8.24 -14.62 -6.21
C ILE A 199 8.57 -14.32 -7.68
N PRO A 200 8.31 -15.25 -8.61
CA PRO A 200 8.70 -15.07 -10.02
C PRO A 200 7.77 -14.12 -10.79
N ALA A 201 6.52 -14.03 -10.40
CA ALA A 201 5.52 -13.25 -11.13
C ALA A 201 4.28 -12.95 -10.27
N VAL A 202 3.50 -11.97 -10.72
CA VAL A 202 2.17 -11.62 -10.20
C VAL A 202 1.19 -11.58 -11.36
N MET A 203 0.02 -12.20 -11.22
CA MET A 203 -1.09 -12.03 -12.16
C MET A 203 -1.90 -10.80 -11.76
N ILE A 204 -2.18 -9.94 -12.74
CA ILE A 204 -3.04 -8.75 -12.56
C ILE A 204 -4.30 -8.94 -13.35
N LEU A 205 -5.44 -8.99 -12.67
CA LEU A 205 -6.77 -9.15 -13.26
C LEU A 205 -7.38 -7.78 -13.60
N PRO A 206 -8.10 -7.67 -14.74
CA PRO A 206 -8.73 -6.41 -15.15
C PRO A 206 -9.93 -6.01 -14.30
N GLN A 207 -10.59 -6.96 -13.62
CA GLN A 207 -11.81 -6.71 -12.85
C GLN A 207 -11.52 -5.78 -11.67
N GLN A 208 -12.29 -4.71 -11.56
CA GLN A 208 -12.27 -3.78 -10.43
C GLN A 208 -13.16 -4.34 -9.32
N ASP A 209 -12.66 -5.40 -8.67
CA ASP A 209 -13.41 -6.14 -7.64
C ASP A 209 -13.23 -5.57 -6.24
N TYR A 210 -12.33 -4.61 -6.05
CA TYR A 210 -12.09 -3.92 -4.79
C TYR A 210 -12.50 -2.45 -4.89
N HIS A 211 -13.33 -1.97 -3.96
CA HIS A 211 -13.89 -0.62 -3.94
C HIS A 211 -13.36 0.15 -2.73
N VAL A 212 -12.45 1.09 -2.99
CA VAL A 212 -11.95 2.02 -1.97
C VAL A 212 -12.99 3.09 -1.72
N PHE A 213 -13.53 3.14 -0.50
CA PHE A 213 -14.52 4.15 -0.13
C PHE A 213 -13.86 5.41 0.42
N TYR A 214 -14.04 6.48 -0.33
CA TYR A 214 -13.43 7.76 -0.04
C TYR A 214 -14.24 8.56 1.00
N ARG A 215 -13.87 8.50 2.28
CA ARG A 215 -14.55 9.25 3.34
C ARG A 215 -13.74 10.44 3.84
N TYR A 216 -14.44 11.47 4.34
CA TYR A 216 -13.81 12.57 5.06
C TYR A 216 -13.26 12.05 6.39
N GLY A 217 -12.01 12.39 6.72
CA GLY A 217 -11.38 11.96 7.99
C GLY A 217 -10.62 10.62 7.94
N SER A 218 -10.42 10.02 6.77
CA SER A 218 -9.56 8.85 6.61
C SER A 218 -8.12 9.16 7.06
N ASN A 219 -7.43 8.16 7.64
CA ASN A 219 -6.08 8.30 8.22
C ASN A 219 -5.04 8.86 7.24
N THR A 220 -5.18 8.56 5.94
CA THR A 220 -4.31 9.08 4.89
C THR A 220 -4.51 10.56 4.61
N ARG A 221 -5.57 11.19 5.15
CA ARG A 221 -6.01 12.56 4.79
C ARG A 221 -6.15 13.51 5.97
N THR A 222 -6.22 13.03 7.20
CA THR A 222 -6.27 13.86 8.40
C THR A 222 -4.88 14.45 8.64
N ARG A 223 -4.62 15.62 8.06
CA ARG A 223 -3.36 16.34 8.28
C ARG A 223 -3.54 17.25 9.49
N ASN A 224 -2.79 16.97 10.56
CA ASN A 224 -2.56 17.98 11.59
C ASN A 224 -1.83 19.16 10.91
N LYS A 225 -2.47 20.32 10.82
CA LYS A 225 -1.95 21.49 10.08
C LYS A 225 -0.67 22.06 10.71
N ASP A 226 -0.39 21.73 11.97
CA ASP A 226 0.70 22.31 12.74
C ASP A 226 1.99 21.47 12.71
N GLU A 227 1.94 20.21 12.23
CA GLU A 227 3.11 19.33 12.14
C GLU A 227 3.45 18.96 10.69
N PHE A 228 4.75 18.81 10.43
CA PHE A 228 5.21 18.29 9.15
C PHE A 228 4.90 16.78 9.08
N PRO A 229 4.05 16.33 8.14
CA PRO A 229 3.57 14.96 8.13
C PRO A 229 4.72 13.94 8.03
N LYS A 230 4.68 12.94 8.90
CA LYS A 230 5.68 11.86 8.98
C LYS A 230 5.83 11.11 7.65
N VAL A 231 4.76 11.00 6.86
CA VAL A 231 4.77 10.34 5.55
C VAL A 231 5.92 10.82 4.65
N PHE A 232 6.28 12.11 4.69
CA PHE A 232 7.36 12.64 3.86
C PHE A 232 8.75 12.15 4.28
N THR A 233 8.95 11.77 5.53
CA THR A 233 10.20 11.14 5.98
C THR A 233 10.18 9.65 5.69
N ASP A 234 9.05 8.99 5.90
CA ASP A 234 8.90 7.55 5.70
C ASP A 234 9.06 7.16 4.23
N ILE A 235 8.47 7.92 3.28
CA ILE A 235 8.65 7.66 1.84
C ILE A 235 10.11 7.80 1.38
N VAL A 236 10.89 8.70 1.99
CA VAL A 236 12.33 8.82 1.68
C VAL A 236 13.11 7.65 2.27
N ASN A 237 12.81 7.25 3.51
CA ASN A 237 13.44 6.08 4.13
C ASN A 237 13.12 4.79 3.36
N ASN A 238 11.86 4.62 2.94
CA ASN A 238 11.45 3.49 2.10
C ASN A 238 12.18 3.50 0.75
N ALA A 239 12.33 4.68 0.14
CA ALA A 239 13.07 4.80 -1.12
C ALA A 239 14.54 4.38 -1.00
N ASP A 240 15.20 4.67 0.13
CA ASP A 240 16.58 4.24 0.37
C ASP A 240 16.69 2.71 0.51
N ARG A 241 15.74 2.09 1.21
CA ARG A 241 15.68 0.63 1.35
C ARG A 241 15.42 -0.05 0.00
N VAL A 242 14.44 0.46 -0.75
CA VAL A 242 14.08 -0.08 -2.07
C VAL A 242 15.22 0.12 -3.07
N GLU A 243 15.88 1.27 -3.07
CA GLU A 243 17.05 1.48 -3.92
C GLU A 243 18.14 0.45 -3.65
N LYS A 244 18.43 0.16 -2.37
CA LYS A 244 19.38 -0.89 -1.98
C LYS A 244 18.94 -2.28 -2.46
N LEU A 245 17.68 -2.65 -2.19
CA LEU A 245 17.10 -3.93 -2.61
C LEU A 245 17.18 -4.11 -4.13
N VAL A 246 16.84 -3.06 -4.89
CA VAL A 246 16.89 -3.10 -6.36
C VAL A 246 18.31 -3.25 -6.87
N LEU A 247 19.29 -2.57 -6.27
CA LEU A 247 20.70 -2.72 -6.66
C LEU A 247 21.22 -4.13 -6.43
N GLU A 248 20.71 -4.83 -5.42
CA GLU A 248 21.09 -6.19 -5.06
C GLU A 248 20.39 -7.25 -5.94
N ASN A 249 19.07 -7.09 -6.21
CA ASN A 249 18.28 -8.15 -6.86
C ASN A 249 17.89 -7.82 -8.32
N TYR A 250 17.81 -6.54 -8.70
CA TYR A 250 17.34 -6.07 -10.01
C TYR A 250 18.28 -5.01 -10.61
N PRO A 251 19.54 -5.32 -10.91
CA PRO A 251 20.54 -4.34 -11.35
C PRO A 251 20.16 -3.61 -12.65
N SER A 252 19.31 -4.21 -13.49
CA SER A 252 18.75 -3.61 -14.70
C SER A 252 17.85 -2.40 -14.40
N LEU A 253 17.22 -2.34 -13.21
CA LEU A 253 16.31 -1.27 -12.76
C LEU A 253 17.01 -0.13 -12.00
N THR A 254 18.34 -0.06 -12.04
CA THR A 254 19.11 0.97 -11.32
C THR A 254 18.66 2.41 -11.65
N GLN A 255 18.27 2.69 -12.88
CA GLN A 255 17.85 4.04 -13.29
C GLN A 255 16.44 4.38 -12.77
N GLU A 256 15.53 3.40 -12.74
CA GLU A 256 14.19 3.52 -12.17
C GLU A 256 14.25 3.71 -10.67
N ALA A 257 15.06 2.91 -9.96
CA ALA A 257 15.26 3.03 -8.52
C ALA A 257 15.88 4.40 -8.15
N ARG A 258 16.87 4.86 -8.92
CA ARG A 258 17.45 6.20 -8.76
C ARG A 258 16.41 7.30 -9.01
N ARG A 259 15.58 7.14 -10.04
CA ARG A 259 14.45 8.06 -10.30
C ARG A 259 13.49 8.09 -9.13
N PHE A 260 13.12 6.92 -8.59
CA PHE A 260 12.22 6.79 -7.46
C PHE A 260 12.78 7.51 -6.22
N ALA A 261 14.04 7.21 -5.84
CA ALA A 261 14.70 7.84 -4.70
C ALA A 261 14.82 9.37 -4.81
N LEU A 262 15.09 9.87 -6.01
CA LEU A 262 15.14 11.32 -6.29
C LEU A 262 13.74 11.95 -6.25
N PHE A 263 12.71 11.23 -6.70
CA PHE A 263 11.33 11.73 -6.73
C PHE A 263 10.76 11.86 -5.30
N GLN A 264 10.98 10.87 -4.42
CA GLN A 264 10.55 10.96 -3.02
C GLN A 264 11.23 12.12 -2.29
N ARG A 265 12.51 12.37 -2.58
CA ARG A 265 13.22 13.53 -2.02
C ARG A 265 12.73 14.85 -2.60
N LEU A 266 12.32 14.88 -3.85
CA LEU A 266 11.67 16.05 -4.43
C LEU A 266 10.37 16.37 -3.70
N ASP A 267 9.54 15.37 -3.44
CA ASP A 267 8.29 15.54 -2.72
C ASP A 267 8.51 16.04 -1.28
N TYR A 268 9.46 15.44 -0.55
CA TYR A 268 9.90 15.96 0.75
C TYR A 268 10.32 17.43 0.68
N MET A 269 11.18 17.81 -0.29
CA MET A 269 11.70 19.19 -0.42
C MET A 269 10.62 20.20 -0.84
N LEU A 270 9.60 19.77 -1.55
CA LEU A 270 8.46 20.61 -1.94
C LEU A 270 7.49 20.88 -0.78
N HIS A 271 7.48 20.04 0.26
CA HIS A 271 6.53 20.14 1.37
C HIS A 271 7.16 20.57 2.70
N ILE A 272 8.46 20.34 2.92
CA ILE A 272 9.12 20.71 4.18
C ILE A 272 8.88 22.19 4.55
N PRO A 273 8.49 22.51 5.81
CA PRO A 273 8.41 23.86 6.31
C PRO A 273 9.75 24.59 6.21
N ILE A 274 9.74 25.85 5.81
CA ILE A 274 10.97 26.65 5.67
C ILE A 274 11.72 26.77 7.02
N SER A 275 10.99 26.81 8.14
CA SER A 275 11.56 26.82 9.49
C SER A 275 12.39 25.58 9.82
N MET A 276 12.06 24.44 9.22
CA MET A 276 12.76 23.16 9.38
C MET A 276 13.96 22.99 8.44
N MET A 277 14.16 23.88 7.46
CA MET A 277 15.26 23.84 6.49
C MET A 277 16.55 24.42 7.06
N ASN A 278 17.10 23.81 8.10
CA ASN A 278 18.30 24.27 8.79
C ASN A 278 19.19 23.09 9.20
N LYS A 279 20.45 23.38 9.60
CA LYS A 279 21.45 22.36 9.95
C LYS A 279 21.12 21.53 11.19
N LYS A 280 20.17 21.95 12.03
CA LYS A 280 19.73 21.18 13.21
C LYS A 280 18.78 20.04 12.80
N ASN A 281 18.12 20.16 11.65
CA ASN A 281 17.30 19.08 11.09
C ASN A 281 18.22 18.10 10.33
N VAL A 282 18.64 17.05 11.02
CA VAL A 282 19.56 16.03 10.48
C VAL A 282 19.00 15.38 9.23
N PHE A 283 17.71 15.05 9.20
CA PHE A 283 17.07 14.43 8.05
C PHE A 283 17.08 15.34 6.81
N TYR A 284 16.78 16.62 6.99
CA TYR A 284 16.88 17.60 5.91
C TYR A 284 18.31 17.69 5.35
N VAL A 285 19.32 17.66 6.23
CA VAL A 285 20.74 17.67 5.81
C VAL A 285 21.06 16.43 4.97
N GLN A 286 20.64 15.24 5.41
CA GLN A 286 20.82 13.98 4.66
C GLN A 286 20.19 14.05 3.26
N VAL A 287 18.95 14.57 3.15
CA VAL A 287 18.28 14.77 1.86
C VAL A 287 19.07 15.73 0.97
N CYS A 288 19.56 16.84 1.50
CA CYS A 288 20.37 17.79 0.74
C CYS A 288 21.69 17.17 0.25
N ASP A 289 22.36 16.40 1.09
CA ASP A 289 23.62 15.76 0.73
C ASP A 289 23.45 14.66 -0.31
N TYR A 290 22.36 13.88 -0.22
CA TYR A 290 21.98 12.94 -1.26
C TYR A 290 21.78 13.66 -2.62
N LEU A 291 21.02 14.76 -2.65
CA LEU A 291 20.80 15.53 -3.88
C LEU A 291 22.09 16.10 -4.47
N LYS A 292 23.02 16.58 -3.62
CA LYS A 292 24.34 17.06 -4.06
C LYS A 292 25.18 15.95 -4.66
N LYS A 293 25.23 14.79 -4.00
CA LYS A 293 25.97 13.60 -4.45
C LYS A 293 25.47 13.12 -5.81
N HIS A 294 24.16 13.15 -6.05
CA HIS A 294 23.51 12.57 -7.24
C HIS A 294 23.19 13.60 -8.36
N ARG A 295 23.87 14.75 -8.40
CA ARG A 295 23.65 15.75 -9.47
C ARG A 295 23.87 15.23 -10.89
N LYS A 296 24.80 14.30 -11.08
CA LYS A 296 25.02 13.66 -12.38
C LYS A 296 23.82 12.80 -12.78
N ASP A 297 23.29 12.03 -11.83
CA ASP A 297 22.11 11.18 -12.02
C ASP A 297 20.88 12.03 -12.32
N ILE A 298 20.65 13.12 -11.56
CA ILE A 298 19.55 14.06 -11.84
C ILE A 298 19.56 14.54 -13.30
N ARG A 299 20.73 14.91 -13.84
CA ARG A 299 20.84 15.39 -15.23
C ARG A 299 20.59 14.29 -16.25
N LYS A 300 21.14 13.08 -16.02
CA LYS A 300 21.19 12.01 -17.01
C LYS A 300 20.03 11.03 -16.96
N ASN A 301 19.35 10.90 -15.78
CA ASN A 301 18.28 9.91 -15.62
C ASN A 301 17.19 10.10 -16.70
N PRO A 302 16.87 9.06 -17.49
CA PRO A 302 15.93 9.17 -18.60
C PRO A 302 14.48 9.31 -18.16
N TYR A 303 14.15 8.86 -16.95
CA TYR A 303 12.79 8.78 -16.41
C TYR A 303 12.35 10.02 -15.61
N LEU A 304 13.25 10.98 -15.38
CA LEU A 304 12.91 12.27 -14.77
C LEU A 304 12.45 13.27 -15.81
N THR A 305 11.31 13.91 -15.60
CA THR A 305 10.82 14.99 -16.46
C THR A 305 11.77 16.20 -16.42
N LYS A 306 11.74 17.05 -17.45
CA LYS A 306 12.53 18.30 -17.50
C LYS A 306 12.26 19.16 -16.25
N LYS A 307 10.99 19.27 -15.85
CA LYS A 307 10.54 20.00 -14.66
C LYS A 307 11.16 19.43 -13.37
N ASN A 308 11.09 18.10 -13.19
CA ASN A 308 11.66 17.45 -12.00
C ASN A 308 13.18 17.64 -11.93
N LYS A 309 13.88 17.51 -13.08
CA LYS A 309 15.33 17.77 -13.16
C LYS A 309 15.66 19.21 -12.72
N GLN A 310 14.91 20.20 -13.20
CA GLN A 310 15.10 21.60 -12.82
C GLN A 310 14.93 21.83 -11.32
N TYR A 311 13.82 21.33 -10.73
CA TYR A 311 13.58 21.46 -9.29
C TYR A 311 14.66 20.75 -8.45
N LEU A 312 14.99 19.50 -8.79
CA LEU A 312 16.02 18.72 -8.07
C LEU A 312 17.40 19.40 -8.15
N MET A 313 17.78 19.91 -9.31
CA MET A 313 19.02 20.66 -9.49
C MET A 313 19.01 21.94 -8.64
N LEU A 314 17.91 22.69 -8.64
CA LEU A 314 17.78 23.90 -7.85
C LEU A 314 17.84 23.61 -6.35
N PHE A 315 17.14 22.56 -5.89
CA PHE A 315 17.21 22.10 -4.49
C PHE A 315 18.61 21.62 -4.10
N SER A 316 19.36 21.02 -5.03
CA SER A 316 20.74 20.57 -4.76
C SER A 316 21.74 21.72 -4.57
N VAL A 317 21.42 22.95 -5.04
CA VAL A 317 22.31 24.14 -4.99
C VAL A 317 21.81 25.16 -3.98
N ALA A 318 20.54 25.53 -4.06
CA ALA A 318 19.93 26.61 -3.28
C ALA A 318 18.55 26.19 -2.71
N PRO A 319 18.53 25.22 -1.77
CA PRO A 319 17.29 24.58 -1.33
C PRO A 319 16.27 25.56 -0.72
N ALA A 320 16.71 26.47 0.15
CA ALA A 320 15.82 27.45 0.78
C ALA A 320 15.21 28.44 -0.23
N PHE A 321 16.00 28.85 -1.22
CA PHE A 321 15.50 29.70 -2.32
C PHE A 321 14.47 28.95 -3.15
N ALA A 322 14.76 27.71 -3.56
CA ALA A 322 13.85 26.87 -4.33
C ALA A 322 12.50 26.68 -3.63
N ARG A 323 12.52 26.40 -2.33
CA ARG A 323 11.30 26.21 -1.51
C ARG A 323 10.47 27.50 -1.40
N LYS A 324 11.14 28.67 -1.17
CA LYS A 324 10.47 29.97 -1.13
C LYS A 324 9.83 30.33 -2.47
N ALA A 325 10.53 30.11 -3.58
CA ALA A 325 10.01 30.35 -4.92
C ALA A 325 8.79 29.47 -5.22
N HIS A 326 8.87 28.16 -4.89
CA HIS A 326 7.74 27.24 -5.04
C HIS A 326 6.52 27.67 -4.21
N ALA A 327 6.71 28.07 -2.95
CA ALA A 327 5.63 28.52 -2.08
C ALA A 327 4.93 29.79 -2.61
N ARG A 328 5.67 30.71 -3.23
CA ARG A 328 5.09 31.90 -3.87
C ARG A 328 4.24 31.55 -5.09
N LEU A 329 4.72 30.63 -5.93
CA LEU A 329 3.99 30.18 -7.11
C LEU A 329 2.67 29.46 -6.75
N LYS A 330 2.64 28.70 -5.65
CA LYS A 330 1.40 28.07 -5.15
C LYS A 330 0.36 29.06 -4.61
N LYS A 331 0.79 30.23 -4.12
CA LYS A 331 -0.14 31.28 -3.63
C LYS A 331 -0.74 32.14 -4.77
N LEU A 332 -0.14 32.05 -5.96
CA LEU A 332 -0.59 32.79 -7.16
C LEU A 332 -1.51 31.95 -8.07
N ARG A 333 -1.73 30.71 -7.72
CA ARG A 333 -2.69 29.77 -8.34
C ARG A 333 -3.84 29.48 -7.39
#